data_309148d1d6fb76f604d2f701429dc5bb
#
_entry.id   309148d1d6fb76f604d2f701429dc5bb
#
_cell.length_a   1.000
_cell.length_b   1.000
_cell.length_c   1.000
_cell.angle_alpha   90.00
_cell.angle_beta   90.00
_cell.angle_gamma   90.00
#
_symmetry.space_group_name_H-M   'P 1'
#
loop_
_entity.id
_entity.type
_entity.pdbx_description
1 polymer ?
#
loop_
_entity_poly.entity_id
_entity_poly.type
_entity_poly.pdbx_seq_one_letter_code
_entity_poly.pdbx_strand_id
1 'polypeptide(L)'
;VIGFLDDYLKVVLRRSDGLLAWQKMLLQIVVTTIFAVYLVRYTDVSLTMLVPFSGGHYIDLGWLAIPLMYFAVIGTVNGVNFTDGLDGLASSVTVLVAVFFTVVAVGMNSGIEPVTCAVVGALLGFLLFNVYPASVFMGDTGSLALGGFVAATAYMLQMPLFILIVGLI
;
A
#
# COMPACT_ATOMS: atom_id res chain seq x y z
N VAL A 1 5.19 -11.13 0.99
CA VAL A 1 5.32 -12.52 0.51
C VAL A 1 5.39 -12.55 -1.02
N ILE A 2 4.43 -11.93 -1.77
CA ILE A 2 4.39 -12.00 -3.25
C ILE A 2 5.68 -11.46 -3.86
N GLY A 3 6.08 -10.23 -3.49
CA GLY A 3 7.33 -9.64 -3.98
C GLY A 3 8.56 -10.46 -3.63
N PHE A 4 8.62 -10.99 -2.40
CA PHE A 4 9.71 -11.87 -2.01
C PHE A 4 9.81 -13.12 -2.88
N LEU A 5 8.67 -13.76 -3.21
CA LEU A 5 8.66 -14.90 -4.11
C LEU A 5 9.16 -14.53 -5.51
N ASP A 6 8.74 -13.36 -6.01
CA ASP A 6 9.17 -12.86 -7.31
C ASP A 6 10.68 -12.60 -7.35
N ASP A 7 11.19 -11.84 -6.38
CA ASP A 7 12.61 -11.53 -6.28
C ASP A 7 13.45 -12.80 -6.04
N TYR A 8 12.95 -13.75 -5.23
CA TYR A 8 13.61 -15.03 -5.01
C TYR A 8 13.75 -15.84 -6.30
N LEU A 9 12.69 -15.89 -7.12
CA LEU A 9 12.73 -16.57 -8.42
C LEU A 9 13.74 -15.90 -9.36
N LYS A 10 13.78 -14.56 -9.37
CA LYS A 10 14.70 -13.79 -10.22
C LYS A 10 16.16 -13.95 -9.79
N VAL A 11 16.43 -13.76 -8.50
CA VAL A 11 17.81 -13.66 -7.98
C VAL A 11 18.41 -15.04 -7.69
N VAL A 12 17.68 -15.89 -6.96
CA VAL A 12 18.21 -17.19 -6.50
C VAL A 12 18.07 -18.26 -7.58
N LEU A 13 16.91 -18.36 -8.20
CA LEU A 13 16.66 -19.35 -9.26
C LEU A 13 17.03 -18.84 -10.65
N ARG A 14 17.53 -17.58 -10.76
CA ARG A 14 18.00 -16.95 -12.01
C ARG A 14 16.97 -17.03 -13.15
N ARG A 15 15.68 -16.95 -12.83
CA ARG A 15 14.61 -16.87 -13.82
C ARG A 15 14.44 -15.41 -14.23
N SER A 16 14.59 -15.10 -15.52
CA SER A 16 14.45 -13.73 -16.05
C SER A 16 13.10 -13.10 -15.75
N ASP A 17 12.03 -13.88 -15.76
CA ASP A 17 10.66 -13.37 -15.70
C ASP A 17 10.06 -13.38 -14.29
N GLY A 18 10.72 -14.01 -13.29
CA GLY A 18 10.18 -14.15 -11.94
C GLY A 18 8.81 -14.86 -11.92
N LEU A 19 7.84 -14.27 -11.26
CA LEU A 19 6.43 -14.67 -11.33
C LEU A 19 5.78 -14.08 -12.58
N LEU A 20 5.02 -14.89 -13.30
CA LEU A 20 4.23 -14.41 -14.44
C LEU A 20 3.16 -13.41 -13.96
N ALA A 21 2.84 -12.43 -14.79
CA ALA A 21 1.89 -11.35 -14.44
C ALA A 21 0.56 -11.88 -13.90
N TRP A 22 0.00 -12.93 -14.50
CA TRP A 22 -1.24 -13.54 -14.03
C TRP A 22 -1.10 -14.24 -12.66
N GLN A 23 0.09 -14.80 -12.35
CA GLN A 23 0.38 -15.41 -11.04
C GLN A 23 0.45 -14.33 -9.95
N LYS A 24 1.12 -13.20 -10.24
CA LYS A 24 1.14 -12.03 -9.33
C LYS A 24 -0.28 -11.54 -9.07
N MET A 25 -1.08 -11.37 -10.12
CA MET A 25 -2.46 -10.91 -10.00
C MET A 25 -3.31 -11.88 -9.17
N LEU A 26 -3.21 -13.18 -9.41
CA LEU A 26 -3.95 -14.19 -8.66
C LEU A 26 -3.58 -14.15 -7.16
N LEU A 27 -2.28 -14.08 -6.84
CA LEU A 27 -1.83 -13.99 -5.46
C LEU A 27 -2.28 -12.67 -4.80
N GLN A 28 -2.28 -11.56 -5.52
CA GLN A 28 -2.80 -10.28 -5.03
C GLN A 28 -4.30 -10.38 -4.73
N ILE A 29 -5.09 -11.03 -5.58
CA ILE A 29 -6.52 -11.27 -5.34
C ILE A 29 -6.71 -12.12 -4.08
N VAL A 30 -5.94 -13.18 -3.89
CA VAL A 30 -6.03 -14.04 -2.70
C VAL A 30 -5.72 -13.23 -1.42
N VAL A 31 -4.61 -12.46 -1.42
CA VAL A 31 -4.23 -11.64 -0.26
C VAL A 31 -5.28 -10.56 0.00
N THR A 32 -5.81 -9.92 -1.04
CA THR A 32 -6.88 -8.93 -0.90
C THR A 32 -8.14 -9.56 -0.33
N THR A 33 -8.48 -10.79 -0.74
CA THR A 33 -9.62 -11.54 -0.17
C THR A 33 -9.42 -11.81 1.33
N ILE A 34 -8.22 -12.24 1.72
CA ILE A 34 -7.91 -12.46 3.14
C ILE A 34 -8.04 -11.16 3.92
N PHE A 35 -7.51 -10.05 3.39
CA PHE A 35 -7.63 -8.74 4.00
C PHE A 35 -9.09 -8.29 4.12
N ALA A 36 -9.90 -8.43 3.05
CA ALA A 36 -11.31 -8.08 3.06
C ALA A 36 -12.11 -8.89 4.11
N VAL A 37 -11.87 -10.22 4.17
CA VAL A 37 -12.50 -11.08 5.17
C VAL A 37 -12.08 -10.69 6.58
N TYR A 38 -10.79 -10.42 6.79
CA TYR A 38 -10.28 -9.97 8.08
C TYR A 38 -10.94 -8.66 8.51
N LEU A 39 -10.99 -7.68 7.63
CA LEU A 39 -11.55 -6.35 7.90
C LEU A 39 -13.05 -6.45 8.25
N VAL A 40 -13.82 -7.22 7.49
CA VAL A 40 -15.27 -7.35 7.69
C VAL A 40 -15.64 -8.23 8.89
N ARG A 41 -14.83 -9.27 9.21
CA ARG A 41 -15.19 -10.27 10.21
C ARG A 41 -14.53 -10.09 11.57
N TYR A 42 -13.36 -9.48 11.60
CA TYR A 42 -12.49 -9.46 12.79
C TYR A 42 -12.14 -8.05 13.25
N THR A 43 -12.63 -7.02 12.58
CA THR A 43 -12.46 -5.63 13.00
C THR A 43 -13.80 -4.92 13.05
N ASP A 44 -13.87 -3.84 13.85
CA ASP A 44 -15.05 -2.97 13.92
C ASP A 44 -15.02 -1.87 12.83
N VAL A 45 -14.07 -1.97 11.90
CA VAL A 45 -13.92 -0.99 10.81
C VAL A 45 -15.05 -1.16 9.81
N SER A 46 -15.87 -0.13 9.68
CA SER A 46 -16.94 -0.09 8.69
C SER A 46 -16.37 0.13 7.28
N LEU A 47 -17.06 -0.40 6.26
CA LEU A 47 -16.74 -0.16 4.85
C LEU A 47 -17.25 1.20 4.34
N THR A 48 -17.76 2.05 5.23
CA THR A 48 -18.05 3.45 4.90
C THR A 48 -16.75 4.19 4.55
N MET A 49 -16.84 5.16 3.67
CA MET A 49 -15.69 5.86 3.14
C MET A 49 -15.84 7.37 3.37
N LEU A 50 -14.82 7.96 3.97
CA LEU A 50 -14.75 9.40 4.12
C LEU A 50 -14.60 10.06 2.74
N VAL A 51 -15.51 10.98 2.43
CA VAL A 51 -15.43 11.76 1.20
C VAL A 51 -14.39 12.88 1.37
N PRO A 52 -13.39 12.96 0.49
CA PRO A 52 -12.39 14.01 0.55
C PRO A 52 -13.04 15.41 0.52
N PHE A 53 -12.53 16.31 1.37
CA PHE A 53 -12.97 17.73 1.44
C PHE A 53 -14.44 17.96 1.78
N SER A 54 -15.16 16.95 2.27
CA SER A 54 -16.59 17.03 2.57
C SER A 54 -16.92 17.54 4.00
N GLY A 55 -15.91 17.91 4.78
CA GLY A 55 -16.13 18.31 6.18
C GLY A 55 -16.49 17.15 7.11
N GLY A 56 -16.09 15.92 6.76
CA GLY A 56 -16.29 14.74 7.61
C GLY A 56 -17.47 13.86 7.23
N HIS A 57 -18.05 14.04 6.03
CA HIS A 57 -19.14 13.19 5.55
C HIS A 57 -18.62 11.83 5.08
N TYR A 58 -19.30 10.77 5.54
CA TYR A 58 -19.05 9.39 5.10
C TYR A 58 -20.13 8.94 4.14
N ILE A 59 -19.76 8.16 3.14
CA ILE A 59 -20.68 7.48 2.25
C ILE A 59 -20.62 5.99 2.49
N ASP A 60 -21.79 5.34 2.42
CA ASP A 60 -21.90 3.89 2.42
C ASP A 60 -22.24 3.44 1.00
N LEU A 61 -21.32 2.69 0.39
CA LEU A 61 -21.49 2.13 -0.95
C LEU A 61 -22.14 0.74 -0.92
N GLY A 62 -22.47 0.23 0.27
CA GLY A 62 -23.01 -1.10 0.44
C GLY A 62 -22.12 -2.16 -0.21
N TRP A 63 -22.72 -3.04 -1.01
CA TRP A 63 -21.99 -4.13 -1.68
C TRP A 63 -20.92 -3.67 -2.69
N LEU A 64 -21.04 -2.43 -3.23
CA LEU A 64 -20.05 -1.86 -4.15
C LEU A 64 -18.71 -1.55 -3.47
N ALA A 65 -18.67 -1.43 -2.14
CA ALA A 65 -17.44 -1.23 -1.37
C ALA A 65 -16.44 -2.39 -1.58
N ILE A 66 -16.94 -3.63 -1.77
CA ILE A 66 -16.07 -4.80 -1.95
C ILE A 66 -15.31 -4.76 -3.29
N PRO A 67 -15.96 -4.67 -4.48
CA PRO A 67 -15.22 -4.57 -5.74
C PRO A 67 -14.33 -3.32 -5.79
N LEU A 68 -14.74 -2.21 -5.19
CA LEU A 68 -13.89 -1.02 -5.08
C LEU A 68 -12.64 -1.30 -4.24
N MET A 69 -12.74 -2.09 -3.17
CA MET A 69 -11.59 -2.51 -2.37
C MET A 69 -10.58 -3.31 -3.21
N TYR A 70 -11.04 -4.27 -4.00
CA TYR A 70 -10.13 -5.02 -4.88
C TYR A 70 -9.43 -4.09 -5.87
N PHE A 71 -10.18 -3.20 -6.50
CA PHE A 71 -9.62 -2.23 -7.43
C PHE A 71 -8.59 -1.31 -6.76
N ALA A 72 -8.93 -0.74 -5.59
CA ALA A 72 -8.05 0.14 -4.85
C ALA A 72 -6.78 -0.56 -4.36
N VAL A 73 -6.91 -1.75 -3.73
CA VAL A 73 -5.76 -2.49 -3.19
C VAL A 73 -4.83 -2.93 -4.31
N ILE A 74 -5.37 -3.60 -5.34
CA ILE A 74 -4.56 -4.12 -6.45
C ILE A 74 -3.95 -2.96 -7.25
N GLY A 75 -4.72 -1.89 -7.49
CA GLY A 75 -4.25 -0.70 -8.17
C GLY A 75 -3.11 -0.02 -7.42
N THR A 76 -3.25 0.17 -6.09
CA THR A 76 -2.22 0.79 -5.26
C THR A 76 -0.95 -0.07 -5.19
N VAL A 77 -1.10 -1.38 -4.99
CA VAL A 77 0.04 -2.32 -4.92
C VAL A 77 0.85 -2.28 -6.20
N ASN A 78 0.19 -2.35 -7.36
CA ASN A 78 0.90 -2.30 -8.64
C ASN A 78 1.38 -0.88 -8.98
N GLY A 79 0.63 0.15 -8.61
CA GLY A 79 1.04 1.55 -8.79
C GLY A 79 2.35 1.88 -8.08
N VAL A 80 2.48 1.51 -6.80
CA VAL A 80 3.74 1.69 -6.05
C VAL A 80 4.87 0.87 -6.66
N ASN A 81 4.59 -0.35 -7.13
CA ASN A 81 5.59 -1.18 -7.80
C ASN A 81 6.07 -0.54 -9.12
N PHE A 82 5.19 0.08 -9.90
CA PHE A 82 5.58 0.84 -11.10
C PHE A 82 6.38 2.10 -10.75
N THR A 83 6.09 2.74 -9.62
CA THR A 83 6.82 3.92 -9.14
C THR A 83 8.27 3.59 -8.76
N ASP A 84 8.57 2.33 -8.43
CA ASP A 84 9.92 1.85 -8.09
C ASP A 84 10.82 1.64 -9.33
N GLY A 85 10.65 2.47 -10.34
CA GLY A 85 11.46 2.46 -11.57
C GLY A 85 12.67 3.40 -11.56
N LEU A 86 12.79 4.27 -10.56
CA LEU A 86 13.88 5.23 -10.42
C LEU A 86 14.39 5.27 -8.98
N ASP A 87 15.71 5.47 -8.82
CA ASP A 87 16.38 5.56 -7.52
C ASP A 87 15.67 6.54 -6.58
N GLY A 88 15.23 6.06 -5.43
CA GLY A 88 14.59 6.86 -4.39
C GLY A 88 13.16 7.31 -4.65
N LEU A 89 12.60 7.11 -5.84
CA LEU A 89 11.28 7.65 -6.18
C LEU A 89 10.18 7.02 -5.35
N ALA A 90 10.04 5.69 -5.38
CA ALA A 90 9.00 4.99 -4.62
C ALA A 90 9.12 5.25 -3.11
N SER A 91 10.34 5.24 -2.59
CA SER A 91 10.61 5.52 -1.18
C SER A 91 10.20 6.93 -0.78
N SER A 92 10.58 7.95 -1.58
CA SER A 92 10.30 9.37 -1.31
C SER A 92 8.80 9.65 -1.34
N VAL A 93 8.10 9.17 -2.37
CA VAL A 93 6.65 9.34 -2.50
C VAL A 93 5.94 8.64 -1.34
N THR A 94 6.33 7.40 -1.03
CA THR A 94 5.69 6.64 0.05
C THR A 94 5.94 7.27 1.43
N VAL A 95 7.09 7.92 1.68
CA VAL A 95 7.31 8.70 2.91
C VAL A 95 6.26 9.79 3.06
N LEU A 96 6.02 10.58 2.01
CA LEU A 96 5.03 11.67 2.06
C LEU A 96 3.62 11.12 2.34
N VAL A 97 3.25 10.03 1.67
CA VAL A 97 1.97 9.33 1.88
C VAL A 97 1.86 8.80 3.31
N ALA A 98 2.91 8.16 3.81
CA ALA A 98 2.93 7.61 5.17
C ALA A 98 2.87 8.71 6.23
N VAL A 99 3.54 9.84 6.03
CA VAL A 99 3.43 11.03 6.91
C VAL A 99 1.99 11.56 6.91
N PHE A 100 1.36 11.70 5.74
CA PHE A 100 -0.04 12.11 5.65
C PHE A 100 -0.94 11.19 6.47
N PHE A 101 -0.87 9.89 6.26
CA PHE A 101 -1.69 8.93 7.02
C PHE A 101 -1.33 8.90 8.51
N THR A 102 -0.07 9.17 8.88
CA THR A 102 0.32 9.29 10.29
C THR A 102 -0.37 10.47 10.97
N VAL A 103 -0.37 11.65 10.31
CA VAL A 103 -1.05 12.84 10.83
C VAL A 103 -2.56 12.59 11.00
N VAL A 104 -3.16 11.95 10.01
CA VAL A 104 -4.60 11.58 10.08
C VAL A 104 -4.85 10.58 11.19
N ALA A 105 -4.03 9.53 11.30
CA ALA A 105 -4.16 8.52 12.34
C ALA A 105 -4.11 9.13 13.74
N VAL A 106 -3.14 10.02 13.99
CA VAL A 106 -3.03 10.78 15.25
C VAL A 106 -4.28 11.61 15.50
N GLY A 107 -4.76 12.34 14.47
CA GLY A 107 -5.96 13.17 14.60
C GLY A 107 -7.24 12.38 14.91
N MET A 108 -7.31 11.13 14.41
CA MET A 108 -8.45 10.23 14.64
C MET A 108 -8.30 9.35 15.89
N ASN A 109 -7.14 9.35 16.56
CA ASN A 109 -6.80 8.41 17.63
C ASN A 109 -7.04 6.95 17.22
N SER A 110 -6.60 6.57 16.01
CA SER A 110 -6.95 5.31 15.38
C SER A 110 -6.21 4.08 15.94
N GLY A 111 -5.10 4.29 16.66
CA GLY A 111 -4.26 3.24 17.22
C GLY A 111 -3.25 2.63 16.23
N ILE A 112 -3.25 3.07 14.96
CA ILE A 112 -2.27 2.60 13.95
C ILE A 112 -1.05 3.51 13.80
N GLU A 113 -0.98 4.61 14.56
CA GLU A 113 0.09 5.60 14.54
C GLU A 113 1.48 4.98 14.69
N PRO A 114 1.70 4.00 15.61
CA PRO A 114 3.03 3.41 15.76
C PRO A 114 3.50 2.70 14.49
N VAL A 115 2.57 2.07 13.74
CA VAL A 115 2.89 1.38 12.49
C VAL A 115 3.25 2.38 11.41
N THR A 116 2.44 3.44 11.22
CA THR A 116 2.69 4.45 10.20
C THR A 116 3.98 5.23 10.48
N CYS A 117 4.25 5.60 11.75
CA CYS A 117 5.51 6.23 12.16
C CYS A 117 6.72 5.31 11.91
N ALA A 118 6.60 4.02 12.21
CA ALA A 118 7.67 3.05 11.99
C ALA A 118 8.03 2.94 10.49
N VAL A 119 7.02 2.94 9.62
CA VAL A 119 7.23 2.91 8.18
C VAL A 119 7.92 4.19 7.69
N VAL A 120 7.50 5.37 8.19
CA VAL A 120 8.19 6.64 7.89
C VAL A 120 9.66 6.57 8.28
N GLY A 121 9.95 6.16 9.51
CA GLY A 121 11.34 6.04 10.00
C GLY A 121 12.16 5.05 9.19
N ALA A 122 11.59 3.87 8.87
CA ALA A 122 12.26 2.87 8.08
C ALA A 122 12.58 3.35 6.65
N LEU A 123 11.63 4.04 6.01
CA LEU A 123 11.83 4.59 4.66
C LEU A 123 12.84 5.73 4.64
N LEU A 124 12.84 6.60 5.64
CA LEU A 124 13.86 7.65 5.76
C LEU A 124 15.26 7.05 5.92
N GLY A 125 15.40 6.00 6.74
CA GLY A 125 16.65 5.26 6.85
C GLY A 125 17.05 4.56 5.55
N PHE A 126 16.11 3.95 4.85
CA PHE A 126 16.35 3.29 3.56
C PHE A 126 16.77 4.29 2.48
N LEU A 127 16.17 5.48 2.45
CA LEU A 127 16.49 6.54 1.48
C LEU A 127 17.95 6.97 1.51
N LEU A 128 18.64 6.89 2.65
CA LEU A 128 20.09 7.20 2.73
C LEU A 128 20.92 6.35 1.77
N PHE A 129 20.43 5.17 1.39
CA PHE A 129 21.11 4.23 0.51
C PHE A 129 20.41 4.08 -0.86
N ASN A 130 19.16 4.54 -0.98
CA ASN A 130 18.34 4.36 -2.18
C ASN A 130 18.26 5.64 -3.04
N VAL A 131 18.73 6.81 -2.54
CA VAL A 131 18.83 8.04 -3.36
C VAL A 131 19.92 7.88 -4.40
N TYR A 132 19.70 8.49 -5.58
CA TYR A 132 20.64 8.44 -6.70
C TYR A 132 22.05 8.96 -6.33
N PRO A 133 23.11 8.25 -6.67
CA PRO A 133 23.13 6.89 -7.23
C PRO A 133 22.88 5.85 -6.14
N ALA A 134 21.84 5.03 -6.31
CA ALA A 134 21.41 4.08 -5.29
C ALA A 134 22.44 2.96 -5.07
N SER A 135 22.74 2.67 -3.82
CA SER A 135 23.58 1.53 -3.40
C SER A 135 22.76 0.32 -2.98
N VAL A 136 21.46 0.52 -2.68
CA VAL A 136 20.50 -0.53 -2.31
C VAL A 136 19.19 -0.29 -3.07
N PHE A 137 18.64 -1.36 -3.62
CA PHE A 137 17.37 -1.34 -4.36
C PHE A 137 16.26 -2.01 -3.56
N MET A 138 15.04 -1.51 -3.73
CA MET A 138 13.87 -1.98 -2.99
C MET A 138 13.36 -3.33 -3.50
N GLY A 139 13.33 -3.50 -4.82
CA GLY A 139 12.77 -4.66 -5.51
C GLY A 139 11.27 -4.83 -5.31
N ASP A 140 10.73 -5.89 -5.92
CA ASP A 140 9.30 -6.22 -5.80
C ASP A 140 8.90 -6.55 -4.35
N THR A 141 9.86 -7.03 -3.54
CA THR A 141 9.64 -7.31 -2.11
C THR A 141 9.21 -6.07 -1.34
N GLY A 142 9.91 -4.96 -1.53
CA GLY A 142 9.63 -3.72 -0.84
C GLY A 142 8.46 -2.96 -1.47
N SER A 143 8.47 -2.75 -2.77
CA SER A 143 7.48 -1.93 -3.47
C SER A 143 6.06 -2.48 -3.37
N LEU A 144 5.85 -3.81 -3.53
CA LEU A 144 4.54 -4.42 -3.31
C LEU A 144 4.11 -4.37 -1.83
N ALA A 145 5.05 -4.46 -0.89
CA ALA A 145 4.74 -4.34 0.53
C ALA A 145 4.30 -2.92 0.89
N LEU A 146 4.97 -1.89 0.34
CA LEU A 146 4.61 -0.49 0.54
C LEU A 146 3.25 -0.16 -0.07
N GLY A 147 2.94 -0.65 -1.27
CA GLY A 147 1.62 -0.51 -1.86
C GLY A 147 0.53 -1.14 -1.01
N GLY A 148 0.79 -2.34 -0.47
CA GLY A 148 -0.11 -3.00 0.49
C GLY A 148 -0.28 -2.21 1.79
N PHE A 149 0.78 -1.63 2.32
CA PHE A 149 0.74 -0.74 3.49
C PHE A 149 -0.16 0.48 3.24
N VAL A 150 0.04 1.18 2.13
CA VAL A 150 -0.76 2.37 1.76
C VAL A 150 -2.25 2.01 1.67
N ALA A 151 -2.57 0.94 0.92
CA ALA A 151 -3.95 0.50 0.76
C ALA A 151 -4.59 0.07 2.09
N ALA A 152 -3.90 -0.76 2.88
CA ALA A 152 -4.41 -1.22 4.16
C ALA A 152 -4.65 -0.06 5.14
N THR A 153 -3.69 0.87 5.26
CA THR A 153 -3.82 2.06 6.11
C THR A 153 -5.01 2.91 5.72
N ALA A 154 -5.21 3.14 4.42
CA ALA A 154 -6.34 3.91 3.92
C ALA A 154 -7.70 3.25 4.26
N TYR A 155 -7.81 1.92 4.17
CA TYR A 155 -9.03 1.21 4.55
C TYR A 155 -9.24 1.18 6.07
N MET A 156 -8.17 1.01 6.86
CA MET A 156 -8.27 1.06 8.33
C MET A 156 -8.71 2.43 8.84
N LEU A 157 -8.33 3.51 8.16
CA LEU A 157 -8.75 4.88 8.45
C LEU A 157 -10.08 5.26 7.77
N GLN A 158 -10.74 4.35 7.06
CA GLN A 158 -11.95 4.60 6.27
C GLN A 158 -11.77 5.71 5.21
N MET A 159 -10.57 5.84 4.67
CA MET A 159 -10.19 6.88 3.70
C MET A 159 -9.69 6.33 2.35
N PRO A 160 -10.28 5.25 1.78
CA PRO A 160 -9.76 4.69 0.53
C PRO A 160 -9.87 5.65 -0.67
N LEU A 161 -10.82 6.59 -0.66
CA LEU A 161 -10.95 7.60 -1.71
C LEU A 161 -9.76 8.57 -1.76
N PHE A 162 -9.03 8.73 -0.64
CA PHE A 162 -7.81 9.54 -0.62
C PHE A 162 -6.65 8.90 -1.39
N ILE A 163 -6.66 7.57 -1.61
CA ILE A 163 -5.68 6.90 -2.47
C ILE A 163 -5.68 7.51 -3.88
N LEU A 164 -6.86 7.88 -4.40
CA LEU A 164 -6.94 8.51 -5.72
C LEU A 164 -6.23 9.86 -5.76
N ILE A 165 -6.27 10.62 -4.67
CA ILE A 165 -5.61 11.94 -4.57
C ILE A 165 -4.11 11.74 -4.39
N VAL A 166 -3.72 10.87 -3.48
CA VAL A 166 -2.32 10.59 -3.14
C VAL A 166 -1.62 9.81 -4.25
N GLY A 167 -2.36 8.96 -4.98
CA GLY A 167 -1.82 8.19 -6.11
C GLY A 167 -1.69 8.98 -7.42
N LEU A 168 -2.14 10.25 -7.44
CA LEU A 168 -1.94 11.16 -8.58
C LEU A 168 -0.59 11.89 -8.53
N ILE A 169 0.14 11.77 -7.44
CA ILE A 169 1.48 12.32 -7.24
C ILE A 169 2.52 11.35 -7.78
#